data_e7b2232e150c6152f138f8bbe6ffa442
#
_entry.id   e7b2232e150c6152f138f8bbe6ffa442
#
_cell.length_a   1.000
_cell.length_b   1.000
_cell.length_c   1.000
_cell.angle_alpha   90.00
_cell.angle_beta   90.00
_cell.angle_gamma   90.00
#
_symmetry.space_group_name_H-M   'P 1'
#
loop_
_entity.id
_entity.type
_entity.pdbx_description
1 polymer ?
#
loop_
_entity_poly.entity_id
_entity_poly.type
_entity_poly.pdbx_seq_one_letter_code
_entity_poly.pdbx_strand_id
1 'polypeptide(L)'
;MKEISVIIDGKKINVPEGTTVLRAAADNGIEIPNLCFDGRVELYGACGLCVVEAEGIPKLLRACSTKLNDGMIIHTESERIMRARKTALELLLSDHDGDCKAPCTLACPANTDCQGYVGLIANGEYKEAVKLIKDKIPLPSSIGRICPHPCEKSCRRRFVD
;
A
#
# COMPACT_ATOMS: atom_id res chain seq x y z
N MET A 1 10.64 0.00 30.37
CA MET A 1 10.58 -1.13 29.41
C MET A 1 12.01 -1.62 29.25
N LYS A 2 12.20 -2.92 29.16
CA LYS A 2 13.56 -3.47 28.98
C LYS A 2 14.06 -3.11 27.59
N GLU A 3 15.25 -2.53 27.50
CA GLU A 3 15.90 -2.25 26.22
C GLU A 3 16.75 -3.45 25.79
N ILE A 4 16.78 -3.72 24.51
CA ILE A 4 17.59 -4.76 23.86
C ILE A 4 18.50 -4.12 22.83
N SER A 5 19.67 -4.71 22.62
CA SER A 5 20.65 -4.26 21.64
C SER A 5 20.69 -5.24 20.47
N VAL A 6 20.55 -4.71 19.26
CA VAL A 6 20.54 -5.50 18.01
C VAL A 6 21.45 -4.86 16.97
N ILE A 7 21.80 -5.59 15.95
CA ILE A 7 22.58 -5.08 14.82
C ILE A 7 21.74 -5.24 13.57
N ILE A 8 21.54 -4.14 12.83
CA ILE A 8 20.86 -4.15 11.52
C ILE A 8 21.84 -3.57 10.50
N ASP A 9 22.23 -4.36 9.51
CA ASP A 9 23.22 -4.00 8.48
C ASP A 9 24.52 -3.40 9.06
N GLY A 10 25.03 -4.00 10.13
CA GLY A 10 26.25 -3.57 10.82
C GLY A 10 26.05 -2.37 11.76
N LYS A 11 24.87 -1.74 11.80
CA LYS A 11 24.57 -0.64 12.71
C LYS A 11 24.00 -1.17 14.02
N LYS A 12 24.64 -0.86 15.13
CA LYS A 12 24.16 -1.21 16.46
C LYS A 12 23.02 -0.28 16.86
N ILE A 13 21.88 -0.85 17.27
CA ILE A 13 20.64 -0.16 17.55
C ILE A 13 20.10 -0.65 18.89
N ASN A 14 19.67 0.26 19.77
CA ASN A 14 18.97 -0.07 21.02
C ASN A 14 17.48 0.23 20.84
N VAL A 15 16.64 -0.74 21.15
CA VAL A 15 15.18 -0.62 21.00
C VAL A 15 14.47 -1.26 22.20
N PRO A 16 13.22 -0.85 22.49
CA PRO A 16 12.39 -1.53 23.48
C PRO A 16 12.14 -3.01 23.08
N GLU A 17 12.16 -3.89 24.08
CA GLU A 17 11.80 -5.30 23.88
C GLU A 17 10.37 -5.41 23.27
N GLY A 18 10.21 -6.28 22.28
CA GLY A 18 8.97 -6.47 21.54
C GLY A 18 8.81 -5.61 20.29
N THR A 19 9.77 -4.70 20.01
CA THR A 19 9.83 -3.93 18.76
C THR A 19 10.04 -4.89 17.57
N THR A 20 9.33 -4.65 16.45
CA THR A 20 9.53 -5.43 15.22
C THR A 20 10.76 -4.96 14.45
N VAL A 21 11.35 -5.84 13.66
CA VAL A 21 12.49 -5.51 12.78
C VAL A 21 12.17 -4.32 11.88
N LEU A 22 10.98 -4.31 11.27
CA LEU A 22 10.56 -3.23 10.36
C LEU A 22 10.52 -1.87 11.06
N ARG A 23 9.96 -1.83 12.28
CA ARG A 23 9.86 -0.60 13.06
C ARG A 23 11.22 -0.09 13.51
N ALA A 24 12.04 -0.99 14.05
CA ALA A 24 13.41 -0.66 14.47
C ALA A 24 14.27 -0.12 13.31
N ALA A 25 14.14 -0.72 12.13
CA ALA A 25 14.82 -0.27 10.92
C ALA A 25 14.35 1.13 10.50
N ALA A 26 13.04 1.35 10.41
CA ALA A 26 12.46 2.63 10.02
C ALA A 26 12.84 3.76 10.99
N ASP A 27 12.76 3.53 12.29
CA ASP A 27 13.13 4.50 13.32
C ASP A 27 14.62 4.90 13.28
N ASN A 28 15.44 4.07 12.62
CA ASN A 28 16.89 4.29 12.45
C ASN A 28 17.31 4.66 11.03
N GLY A 29 16.35 4.97 10.15
CA GLY A 29 16.61 5.41 8.78
C GLY A 29 17.04 4.29 7.83
N ILE A 30 16.75 3.01 8.17
CA ILE A 30 16.97 1.85 7.31
C ILE A 30 15.65 1.50 6.65
N GLU A 31 15.59 1.60 5.33
CA GLU A 31 14.40 1.33 4.57
C GLU A 31 14.29 -0.17 4.24
N ILE A 32 13.21 -0.81 4.67
CA ILE A 32 12.86 -2.18 4.29
C ILE A 32 11.59 -2.12 3.44
N PRO A 33 11.63 -2.54 2.16
CA PRO A 33 10.47 -2.53 1.29
C PRO A 33 9.31 -3.32 1.90
N ASN A 34 8.11 -2.73 1.90
CA ASN A 34 6.91 -3.40 2.38
C ASN A 34 5.68 -2.86 1.62
N LEU A 35 4.58 -3.62 1.59
CA LEU A 35 3.35 -3.23 0.90
C LEU A 35 2.13 -3.36 1.81
N CYS A 36 2.01 -4.45 2.58
CA CYS A 36 0.81 -4.74 3.37
C CYS A 36 0.89 -4.24 4.82
N PHE A 37 1.98 -3.58 5.23
CA PHE A 37 2.12 -3.02 6.58
C PHE A 37 1.56 -1.60 6.62
N ASP A 38 0.61 -1.37 7.51
CA ASP A 38 0.11 -0.05 7.89
C ASP A 38 -0.17 -0.05 9.40
N GLY A 39 0.40 0.93 10.10
CA GLY A 39 0.26 1.02 11.57
C GLY A 39 -1.16 1.32 12.08
N ARG A 40 -2.11 1.61 11.18
CA ARG A 40 -3.53 1.89 11.51
C ARG A 40 -4.42 0.66 11.49
N VAL A 41 -3.94 -0.46 10.95
CA VAL A 41 -4.68 -1.71 10.82
C VAL A 41 -3.91 -2.87 11.43
N GLU A 42 -4.60 -3.97 11.66
CA GLU A 42 -3.97 -5.20 12.15
C GLU A 42 -2.92 -5.74 11.18
N LEU A 43 -1.86 -6.30 11.74
CA LEU A 43 -0.76 -6.85 10.99
C LEU A 43 -1.18 -8.13 10.26
N TYR A 44 -1.22 -8.09 8.95
CA TYR A 44 -1.54 -9.25 8.11
C TYR A 44 -0.32 -10.04 7.64
N GLY A 45 0.78 -9.36 7.29
CA GLY A 45 2.06 -9.99 6.95
C GLY A 45 2.06 -10.84 5.67
N ALA A 46 1.20 -10.55 4.69
CA ALA A 46 0.98 -11.41 3.52
C ALA A 46 1.93 -11.16 2.34
N CYS A 47 2.32 -9.91 2.07
CA CYS A 47 2.97 -9.55 0.80
C CYS A 47 4.36 -10.15 0.57
N GLY A 48 5.09 -10.54 1.62
CA GLY A 48 6.42 -11.14 1.50
C GLY A 48 7.55 -10.19 1.09
N LEU A 49 7.29 -8.87 0.92
CA LEU A 49 8.31 -7.92 0.47
C LEU A 49 9.29 -7.52 1.57
N CYS A 50 8.87 -7.52 2.83
CA CYS A 50 9.71 -7.11 3.96
C CYS A 50 10.59 -8.24 4.51
N VAL A 51 10.99 -9.20 3.66
CA VAL A 51 11.85 -10.30 4.10
C VAL A 51 13.27 -9.83 4.39
N VAL A 52 13.84 -10.40 5.45
CA VAL A 52 15.20 -10.14 5.94
C VAL A 52 15.86 -11.45 6.35
N GLU A 53 17.17 -11.44 6.48
CA GLU A 53 17.95 -12.55 7.07
C GLU A 53 18.35 -12.21 8.50
N ALA A 54 18.34 -13.22 9.35
CA ALA A 54 18.91 -13.13 10.70
C ALA A 54 20.00 -14.20 10.85
N GLU A 55 21.12 -13.82 11.41
CA GLU A 55 22.22 -14.77 11.66
C GLU A 55 21.75 -15.91 12.56
N GLY A 56 22.18 -17.12 12.24
CA GLY A 56 21.76 -18.34 12.95
C GLY A 56 20.36 -18.84 12.61
N ILE A 57 19.60 -18.14 11.77
CA ILE A 57 18.25 -18.55 11.34
C ILE A 57 18.26 -18.84 9.83
N PRO A 58 18.09 -20.09 9.39
CA PRO A 58 18.22 -20.46 7.97
C PRO A 58 17.06 -19.97 7.09
N LYS A 59 15.91 -19.61 7.67
CA LYS A 59 14.72 -19.10 6.94
C LYS A 59 14.72 -17.58 6.87
N LEU A 60 14.19 -17.03 5.77
CA LEU A 60 13.86 -15.60 5.69
C LEU A 60 12.75 -15.25 6.68
N LEU A 61 12.90 -14.13 7.38
CA LEU A 61 11.96 -13.61 8.33
C LEU A 61 11.21 -12.43 7.73
N ARG A 62 9.94 -12.27 8.10
CA ARG A 62 9.15 -11.07 7.72
C ARG A 62 9.40 -9.97 8.75
N ALA A 63 10.07 -8.90 8.35
CA ALA A 63 10.43 -7.80 9.24
C ALA A 63 9.22 -7.15 9.94
N CYS A 64 8.06 -7.10 9.27
CA CYS A 64 6.84 -6.51 9.84
C CYS A 64 6.29 -7.29 11.04
N SER A 65 6.47 -8.62 11.09
CA SER A 65 5.91 -9.49 12.14
C SER A 65 6.96 -10.08 13.08
N THR A 66 8.24 -10.01 12.72
CA THR A 66 9.32 -10.55 13.55
C THR A 66 9.69 -9.55 14.62
N LYS A 67 9.54 -9.95 15.88
CA LYS A 67 10.03 -9.20 17.03
C LYS A 67 11.52 -9.42 17.20
N LEU A 68 12.22 -8.36 17.56
CA LEU A 68 13.64 -8.42 17.87
C LEU A 68 13.90 -9.05 19.23
N ASN A 69 14.96 -9.83 19.31
CA ASN A 69 15.52 -10.34 20.55
C ASN A 69 16.91 -9.75 20.75
N ASP A 70 17.37 -9.72 22.00
CA ASP A 70 18.68 -9.19 22.33
C ASP A 70 19.81 -9.94 21.61
N GLY A 71 20.75 -9.20 21.06
CA GLY A 71 21.87 -9.74 20.31
C GLY A 71 21.56 -10.20 18.87
N MET A 72 20.33 -10.03 18.35
CA MET A 72 20.02 -10.39 16.95
C MET A 72 20.84 -9.55 15.97
N ILE A 73 21.33 -10.23 14.92
CA ILE A 73 22.02 -9.62 13.78
C ILE A 73 21.15 -9.83 12.55
N ILE A 74 20.73 -8.73 11.94
CA ILE A 74 19.78 -8.68 10.81
C ILE A 74 20.49 -8.09 9.59
N HIS A 75 20.28 -8.73 8.45
CA HIS A 75 20.68 -8.23 7.14
C HIS A 75 19.42 -7.92 6.33
N THR A 76 19.33 -6.70 5.83
CA THR A 76 18.17 -6.25 5.03
C THR A 76 18.40 -6.41 3.54
N GLU A 77 19.66 -6.61 3.12
CA GLU A 77 20.05 -6.79 1.72
C GLU A 77 20.99 -7.99 1.59
N SER A 78 20.64 -8.89 0.70
CA SER A 78 21.48 -9.99 0.20
C SER A 78 20.91 -10.45 -1.15
N GLU A 79 21.68 -11.20 -1.92
CA GLU A 79 21.20 -11.78 -3.18
C GLU A 79 19.94 -12.63 -2.95
N ARG A 80 19.92 -13.39 -1.87
CA ARG A 80 18.79 -14.25 -1.48
C ARG A 80 17.54 -13.43 -1.13
N ILE A 81 17.70 -12.35 -0.36
CA ILE A 81 16.62 -11.43 -0.02
C ILE A 81 16.06 -10.78 -1.29
N MET A 82 16.91 -10.26 -2.16
CA MET A 82 16.50 -9.61 -3.40
C MET A 82 15.77 -10.55 -4.33
N ARG A 83 16.23 -11.79 -4.46
CA ARG A 83 15.54 -12.83 -5.25
C ARG A 83 14.15 -13.15 -4.66
N ALA A 84 14.05 -13.32 -3.35
CA ALA A 84 12.79 -13.59 -2.69
C ALA A 84 11.78 -12.43 -2.84
N ARG A 85 12.23 -11.18 -2.69
CA ARG A 85 11.39 -9.99 -2.91
C ARG A 85 10.92 -9.88 -4.35
N LYS A 86 11.81 -10.12 -5.31
CA LYS A 86 11.47 -10.14 -6.74
C LYS A 86 10.38 -11.17 -7.02
N THR A 87 10.55 -12.42 -6.57
CA THR A 87 9.55 -13.48 -6.75
C THR A 87 8.21 -13.11 -6.09
N ALA A 88 8.23 -12.57 -4.87
CA ALA A 88 7.01 -12.14 -4.18
C ALA A 88 6.28 -11.03 -4.96
N LEU A 89 7.02 -10.07 -5.50
CA LEU A 89 6.45 -8.98 -6.30
C LEU A 89 5.90 -9.50 -7.65
N GLU A 90 6.61 -10.39 -8.31
CA GLU A 90 6.17 -11.03 -9.56
C GLU A 90 4.87 -11.82 -9.36
N LEU A 91 4.74 -12.56 -8.25
CA LEU A 91 3.51 -13.27 -7.89
C LEU A 91 2.35 -12.30 -7.62
N LEU A 92 2.59 -11.22 -6.87
CA LEU A 92 1.57 -10.20 -6.62
C LEU A 92 1.10 -9.53 -7.92
N LEU A 93 2.02 -9.24 -8.84
CA LEU A 93 1.70 -8.64 -10.13
C LEU A 93 1.01 -9.63 -11.08
N SER A 94 1.33 -10.91 -11.01
CA SER A 94 0.70 -11.95 -11.84
C SER A 94 -0.77 -12.18 -11.48
N ASP A 95 -1.12 -11.97 -10.22
CA ASP A 95 -2.51 -12.09 -9.71
C ASP A 95 -3.24 -10.73 -9.65
N HIS A 96 -2.58 -9.66 -10.11
CA HIS A 96 -3.14 -8.32 -10.07
C HIS A 96 -4.06 -8.06 -11.26
N ASP A 97 -5.36 -8.14 -11.03
CA ASP A 97 -6.41 -7.70 -11.96
C ASP A 97 -7.01 -6.36 -11.47
N GLY A 98 -6.21 -5.31 -11.60
CA GLY A 98 -6.55 -3.98 -11.09
C GLY A 98 -7.10 -3.03 -12.14
N ASP A 99 -8.19 -2.33 -11.81
CA ASP A 99 -8.70 -1.21 -12.60
C ASP A 99 -7.85 0.05 -12.30
N CYS A 100 -6.66 0.14 -12.87
CA CYS A 100 -5.78 1.32 -12.70
C CYS A 100 -6.42 2.62 -13.20
N LYS A 101 -7.34 2.49 -14.17
CA LYS A 101 -8.31 3.54 -14.52
C LYS A 101 -9.70 3.03 -14.22
N ALA A 102 -10.46 3.80 -13.44
CA ALA A 102 -11.80 3.41 -13.05
C ALA A 102 -12.69 3.14 -14.29
N PRO A 103 -13.41 2.01 -14.35
CA PRO A 103 -14.30 1.69 -15.47
C PRO A 103 -15.33 2.77 -15.75
N CYS A 104 -15.80 3.48 -14.72
CA CYS A 104 -16.71 4.60 -14.85
C CYS A 104 -16.10 5.79 -15.61
N THR A 105 -14.82 6.07 -15.41
CA THR A 105 -14.09 7.11 -16.16
C THR A 105 -13.92 6.70 -17.62
N LEU A 106 -13.56 5.44 -17.88
CA LEU A 106 -13.39 4.91 -19.24
C LEU A 106 -14.70 4.87 -20.02
N ALA A 107 -15.81 4.60 -19.35
CA ALA A 107 -17.14 4.56 -19.98
C ALA A 107 -17.73 5.95 -20.25
N CYS A 108 -17.22 7.00 -19.62
CA CYS A 108 -17.68 8.35 -19.80
C CYS A 108 -17.23 8.90 -21.16
N PRO A 109 -18.14 9.31 -22.08
CA PRO A 109 -17.75 9.88 -23.37
C PRO A 109 -16.91 11.16 -23.25
N ALA A 110 -17.11 11.93 -22.16
CA ALA A 110 -16.32 13.11 -21.84
C ALA A 110 -15.02 12.79 -21.10
N ASN A 111 -14.77 11.51 -20.79
CA ASN A 111 -13.63 11.05 -19.99
C ASN A 111 -13.48 11.82 -18.66
N THR A 112 -14.62 12.10 -18.01
CA THR A 112 -14.67 12.78 -16.72
C THR A 112 -14.15 11.85 -15.64
N ASP A 113 -13.35 12.36 -14.71
CA ASP A 113 -12.90 11.60 -13.56
C ASP A 113 -14.03 11.35 -12.56
N CYS A 114 -14.83 10.32 -12.86
CA CYS A 114 -16.00 9.97 -12.06
C CYS A 114 -15.61 9.48 -10.66
N GLN A 115 -14.51 8.75 -10.55
CA GLN A 115 -13.99 8.28 -9.27
C GLN A 115 -13.53 9.45 -8.40
N GLY A 116 -12.79 10.39 -9.00
CA GLY A 116 -12.28 11.55 -8.30
C GLY A 116 -13.38 12.43 -7.71
N TYR A 117 -14.40 12.82 -8.51
CA TYR A 117 -15.45 13.67 -7.96
C TYR A 117 -16.33 12.97 -6.93
N VAL A 118 -16.58 11.67 -7.07
CA VAL A 118 -17.32 10.89 -6.07
C VAL A 118 -16.53 10.83 -4.75
N GLY A 119 -15.20 10.61 -4.82
CA GLY A 119 -14.34 10.65 -3.64
C GLY A 119 -14.34 12.01 -2.95
N LEU A 120 -14.24 13.10 -3.71
CA LEU A 120 -14.31 14.45 -3.17
C LEU A 120 -15.67 14.75 -2.50
N ILE A 121 -16.77 14.28 -3.09
CA ILE A 121 -18.10 14.39 -2.48
C ILE A 121 -18.17 13.61 -1.17
N ALA A 122 -17.64 12.40 -1.14
CA ALA A 122 -17.61 11.56 0.06
C ALA A 122 -16.83 12.22 1.21
N ASN A 123 -15.78 13.00 0.88
CA ASN A 123 -15.00 13.78 1.84
C ASN A 123 -15.62 15.15 2.18
N GLY A 124 -16.78 15.52 1.59
CA GLY A 124 -17.41 16.83 1.80
C GLY A 124 -16.80 17.99 1.00
N GLU A 125 -15.87 17.69 0.08
CA GLU A 125 -15.14 18.68 -0.73
C GLU A 125 -15.93 19.06 -2.00
N TYR A 126 -17.16 19.56 -1.83
CA TYR A 126 -18.09 19.81 -2.94
C TYR A 126 -17.58 20.83 -3.96
N LYS A 127 -16.84 21.84 -3.54
CA LYS A 127 -16.29 22.87 -4.46
C LYS A 127 -15.27 22.27 -5.40
N GLU A 128 -14.38 21.46 -4.88
CA GLU A 128 -13.34 20.77 -5.66
C GLU A 128 -13.96 19.70 -6.57
N ALA A 129 -15.00 19.00 -6.11
CA ALA A 129 -15.75 18.06 -6.93
C ALA A 129 -16.37 18.76 -8.17
N VAL A 130 -17.02 19.92 -7.98
CA VAL A 130 -17.58 20.71 -9.08
C VAL A 130 -16.49 21.21 -10.03
N LYS A 131 -15.35 21.65 -9.51
CA LYS A 131 -14.21 22.07 -10.31
C LYS A 131 -13.67 20.92 -11.17
N LEU A 132 -13.50 19.74 -10.58
CA LEU A 132 -13.07 18.55 -11.30
C LEU A 132 -14.02 18.14 -12.41
N ILE A 133 -15.34 18.18 -12.15
CA ILE A 133 -16.35 17.91 -13.19
C ILE A 133 -16.27 18.94 -14.32
N LYS A 134 -16.12 20.22 -13.98
CA LYS A 134 -16.09 21.33 -14.96
C LYS A 134 -14.85 21.29 -15.86
N ASP A 135 -13.80 20.59 -15.50
CA ASP A 135 -12.64 20.39 -16.37
C ASP A 135 -13.01 19.70 -17.70
N LYS A 136 -14.03 18.84 -17.68
CA LYS A 136 -14.51 18.08 -18.86
C LYS A 136 -15.95 18.44 -19.26
N ILE A 137 -16.77 18.83 -18.31
CA ILE A 137 -18.21 19.11 -18.51
C ILE A 137 -18.50 20.55 -18.07
N PRO A 138 -18.54 21.53 -19.00
CA PRO A 138 -18.70 22.94 -18.65
C PRO A 138 -20.01 23.24 -17.92
N LEU A 139 -21.09 22.53 -18.27
CA LEU A 139 -22.45 22.73 -17.75
C LEU A 139 -22.95 21.48 -17.02
N PRO A 140 -22.37 21.11 -15.85
CA PRO A 140 -22.70 19.87 -15.18
C PRO A 140 -24.15 19.71 -14.78
N SER A 141 -24.80 20.79 -14.38
CA SER A 141 -26.21 20.76 -13.97
C SER A 141 -27.18 20.44 -15.12
N SER A 142 -26.90 20.90 -16.34
CA SER A 142 -27.71 20.61 -17.53
C SER A 142 -27.40 19.22 -18.07
N ILE A 143 -26.12 18.90 -18.24
CA ILE A 143 -25.66 17.62 -18.79
C ILE A 143 -26.02 16.46 -17.86
N GLY A 144 -25.90 16.63 -16.55
CA GLY A 144 -26.24 15.57 -15.58
C GLY A 144 -27.75 15.17 -15.63
N ARG A 145 -28.64 16.04 -16.13
CA ARG A 145 -30.09 15.74 -16.27
C ARG A 145 -30.42 14.92 -17.51
N ILE A 146 -29.61 15.02 -18.56
CA ILE A 146 -29.85 14.33 -19.84
C ILE A 146 -28.87 13.17 -20.07
N CYS A 147 -27.86 13.01 -19.23
CA CYS A 147 -26.86 11.99 -19.35
C CYS A 147 -27.48 10.59 -19.14
N PRO A 148 -27.19 9.60 -20.02
CA PRO A 148 -27.66 8.21 -19.85
C PRO A 148 -26.87 7.43 -18.80
N HIS A 149 -25.95 8.06 -18.09
CA HIS A 149 -25.11 7.53 -17.01
C HIS A 149 -24.35 6.22 -17.37
N PRO A 150 -23.56 6.19 -18.45
CA PRO A 150 -22.81 4.99 -18.80
C PRO A 150 -21.79 4.61 -17.72
N CYS A 151 -21.33 5.59 -16.93
CA CYS A 151 -20.45 5.36 -15.79
C CYS A 151 -21.07 4.45 -14.72
N GLU A 152 -22.37 4.57 -14.44
CA GLU A 152 -23.07 3.73 -13.48
C GLU A 152 -23.18 2.28 -13.98
N LYS A 153 -23.47 2.10 -15.28
CA LYS A 153 -23.52 0.75 -15.89
C LYS A 153 -22.21 0.02 -15.85
N SER A 154 -21.10 0.75 -15.92
CA SER A 154 -19.74 0.19 -15.90
C SER A 154 -19.14 0.14 -14.50
N CYS A 155 -19.82 0.67 -13.49
CA CYS A 155 -19.33 0.68 -12.12
C CYS A 155 -19.28 -0.72 -11.54
N ARG A 156 -18.13 -1.12 -10.99
CA ARG A 156 -18.01 -2.42 -10.32
C ARG A 156 -18.72 -2.46 -8.98
N ARG A 157 -19.00 -1.32 -8.38
CA ARG A 157 -19.74 -1.21 -7.12
C ARG A 157 -21.12 -1.86 -7.20
N ARG A 158 -21.75 -1.84 -8.39
CA ARG A 158 -23.05 -2.50 -8.65
C ARG A 158 -23.09 -4.01 -8.36
N PHE A 159 -21.92 -4.66 -8.19
CA PHE A 159 -21.85 -6.07 -7.83
C PHE A 159 -21.79 -6.29 -6.32
N VAL A 160 -21.68 -5.21 -5.56
CA VAL A 160 -21.49 -5.24 -4.11
C VAL A 160 -22.70 -4.65 -3.38
N ASP A 161 -23.34 -3.61 -3.97
CA ASP A 161 -24.48 -2.87 -3.40
C ASP A 161 -25.74 -3.06 -4.23
#